data_6c401c60bae40325ad111b37748beddc
#
_entry.id   6c401c60bae40325ad111b37748beddc
#
_cell.length_a   1.000
_cell.length_b   1.000
_cell.length_c   1.000
_cell.angle_alpha   90.00
_cell.angle_beta   90.00
_cell.angle_gamma   90.00
#
_symmetry.space_group_name_H-M   'P 1'
#
loop_
_entity.id
_entity.type
_entity.pdbx_description
1 polymer ?
#
loop_
_entity_poly.entity_id
_entity_poly.type
_entity_poly.pdbx_seq_one_letter_code
_entity_poly.pdbx_strand_id
1 'polypeptide(L)' 'MADYTFYVLGFDGYLVEGVSASCLDDMAALEHGNSLLASFDAAVEVWDGARKVEGFSERLRPL' A
#
# COMPACT_ATOMS: atom_id res chain seq x y z
N MET A 1 0.26 16.71 -8.20
CA MET A 1 0.54 15.66 -7.22
C MET A 1 -0.68 15.44 -6.35
N ALA A 2 -0.89 14.24 -5.91
CA ALA A 2 -2.03 13.89 -5.08
C ALA A 2 -1.55 13.21 -3.79
N ASP A 3 -2.35 13.34 -2.75
CA ASP A 3 -2.04 12.72 -1.47
C ASP A 3 -2.62 11.31 -1.44
N TYR A 4 -1.76 10.34 -1.28
CA TYR A 4 -2.16 8.94 -1.21
C TYR A 4 -1.97 8.43 0.22
N THR A 5 -2.81 7.49 0.60
CA THR A 5 -2.70 6.84 1.91
C THR A 5 -2.38 5.36 1.69
N PHE A 6 -1.43 4.88 2.47
CA PHE A 6 -0.95 3.51 2.39
C PHE A 6 -1.27 2.84 3.71
N TYR A 7 -2.16 1.86 3.69
CA TYR A 7 -2.51 1.11 4.89
C TYR A 7 -1.73 -0.18 4.91
N VAL A 8 -0.88 -0.32 5.91
CA VAL A 8 -0.07 -1.53 6.08
C VAL A 8 -0.81 -2.48 7.01
N LEU A 9 -1.03 -3.68 6.53
CA LEU A 9 -1.79 -4.69 7.26
C LEU A 9 -0.89 -5.83 7.70
N GLY A 10 -1.16 -6.38 8.88
CA GLY A 10 -0.43 -7.51 9.38
C GLY A 10 -0.95 -8.83 8.80
N PHE A 11 -0.36 -9.93 9.25
CA PHE A 11 -0.72 -11.27 8.78
C PHE A 11 -2.18 -11.60 9.07
N ASP A 12 -2.71 -11.05 10.12
CA ASP A 12 -4.09 -11.31 10.54
C ASP A 12 -5.08 -10.40 9.84
N GLY A 13 -4.60 -9.50 8.97
CA GLY A 13 -5.45 -8.58 8.24
C GLY A 13 -5.78 -7.30 8.98
N TYR A 14 -5.26 -7.13 10.19
CA TYR A 14 -5.51 -5.92 10.96
C TYR A 14 -4.55 -4.82 10.57
N LEU A 15 -5.03 -3.58 10.66
CA LEU A 15 -4.22 -2.41 10.34
C LEU A 15 -3.06 -2.26 11.32
N VAL A 16 -1.86 -2.19 10.77
CA VAL A 16 -0.66 -1.96 11.57
C VAL A 16 -0.34 -0.47 11.57
N GLU A 17 -0.41 0.16 10.40
CA GLU A 17 0.04 1.53 10.27
C GLU A 17 -0.57 2.17 9.03
N GLY A 18 -0.86 3.48 9.12
CA GLY A 18 -1.29 4.26 7.98
C GLY A 18 -0.22 5.30 7.67
N VAL A 19 0.21 5.35 6.43
CA VAL A 19 1.24 6.27 5.98
C VAL A 19 0.67 7.11 4.84
N SER A 20 0.86 8.43 4.91
CA SER A 20 0.42 9.32 3.84
C SER A 20 1.63 9.88 3.11
N ALA A 21 1.53 9.97 1.81
CA ALA A 21 2.61 10.53 0.99
C ALA A 21 2.02 11.15 -0.26
N SER A 22 2.66 12.21 -0.75
CA SER A 22 2.27 12.83 -2.01
C SER A 22 2.99 12.09 -3.13
N CYS A 23 2.23 11.68 -4.13
CA CYS A 23 2.79 10.98 -5.28
C CYS A 23 2.32 11.68 -6.56
N LEU A 24 3.11 11.55 -7.59
CA LEU A 24 2.84 12.21 -8.86
C LEU A 24 1.56 11.68 -9.52
N ASP A 25 1.40 10.37 -9.50
CA ASP A 25 0.24 9.71 -10.09
C ASP A 25 0.08 8.33 -9.45
N ASP A 26 -0.91 7.58 -9.94
CA ASP A 26 -1.18 6.24 -9.41
C ASP A 26 0.02 5.31 -9.53
N MET A 27 0.74 5.39 -10.64
CA MET A 27 1.89 4.50 -10.84
C MET A 27 2.98 4.77 -9.81
N ALA A 28 3.26 6.04 -9.53
CA ALA A 28 4.24 6.39 -8.52
C ALA A 28 3.78 5.91 -7.14
N ALA A 29 2.48 6.02 -6.87
CA ALA A 29 1.93 5.53 -5.60
C ALA A 29 2.06 4.02 -5.48
N LEU A 30 1.81 3.29 -6.57
CA LEU A 30 1.94 1.84 -6.55
C LEU A 30 3.39 1.41 -6.30
N GLU A 31 4.34 2.11 -6.89
CA GLU A 31 5.75 1.83 -6.64
C GLU A 31 6.11 2.06 -5.19
N HIS A 32 5.59 3.12 -4.62
CA HIS A 32 5.84 3.42 -3.21
C HIS A 32 5.23 2.34 -2.31
N GLY A 33 4.01 1.92 -2.61
CA GLY A 33 3.34 0.86 -1.86
C GLY A 33 4.09 -0.46 -1.94
N ASN A 34 4.62 -0.78 -3.12
CA ASN A 34 5.38 -2.00 -3.30
C ASN A 34 6.67 -1.97 -2.46
N SER A 35 7.27 -0.80 -2.33
CA SER A 35 8.45 -0.62 -1.49
C SER A 35 8.13 -0.89 -0.02
N LEU A 36 6.97 -0.43 0.44
CA LEU A 36 6.54 -0.68 1.81
C LEU A 36 6.29 -2.17 2.04
N LEU A 37 5.67 -2.83 1.06
CA LEU A 37 5.40 -4.25 1.18
C LEU A 37 6.70 -5.04 1.35
N ALA A 38 7.72 -4.70 0.59
CA ALA A 38 9.00 -5.37 0.69
C ALA A 38 9.61 -5.24 2.08
N SER A 39 9.31 -4.14 2.77
CA SER A 39 9.88 -3.88 4.10
C SER A 39 9.14 -4.61 5.20
N PHE A 40 7.83 -4.85 5.04
CA PHE A 40 6.99 -5.30 6.14
C PHE A 40 6.53 -6.73 6.07
N ASP A 41 6.68 -7.38 4.94
CA ASP A 41 6.25 -8.77 4.81
C ASP A 41 4.77 -8.92 5.21
N ALA A 42 3.94 -8.02 4.70
CA ALA A 42 2.53 -7.94 5.03
C ALA A 42 1.75 -7.52 3.80
N ALA A 43 0.52 -7.08 3.97
CA ALA A 43 -0.28 -6.53 2.89
C ALA A 43 -0.27 -5.02 2.95
N VAL A 44 -0.35 -4.37 1.80
CA VAL A 44 -0.42 -2.92 1.71
C VAL A 44 -1.57 -2.56 0.79
N GLU A 45 -2.40 -1.63 1.22
CA GLU A 45 -3.46 -1.06 0.38
C GLU A 45 -3.12 0.39 0.07
N VAL A 46 -3.28 0.76 -1.19
CA VAL A 46 -3.00 2.11 -1.66
C VAL A 46 -4.31 2.81 -1.96
N TRP A 47 -4.53 3.95 -1.34
CA TRP A 47 -5.78 4.70 -1.47
C TRP A 47 -5.51 6.14 -1.90
N ASP A 48 -6.38 6.67 -2.75
CA ASP A 48 -6.40 8.06 -3.14
C ASP A 48 -7.71 8.64 -2.57
N GLY A 49 -7.63 9.18 -1.35
CA GLY A 49 -8.82 9.62 -0.64
C GLY A 49 -9.73 8.44 -0.37
N ALA A 50 -10.93 8.47 -0.91
CA ALA A 50 -11.91 7.39 -0.75
C ALA A 50 -11.82 6.33 -1.84
N ARG A 51 -10.90 6.50 -2.81
CA ARG A 51 -10.78 5.59 -3.94
C ARG A 51 -9.62 4.63 -3.72
N LYS A 52 -9.92 3.34 -3.69
CA LYS A 52 -8.87 2.33 -3.56
C LYS A 52 -8.18 2.14 -4.90
N VAL A 53 -6.86 2.37 -4.93
CA VAL A 53 -6.08 2.25 -6.15
C VAL A 53 -5.66 0.79 -6.37
N GLU A 54 -5.05 0.19 -5.35
CA GLU A 54 -4.55 -1.17 -5.49
C GLU A 54 -4.22 -1.73 -4.11
N GLY A 55 -4.12 -3.06 -4.04
CA GLY A 55 -3.69 -3.75 -2.83
C GLY A 55 -2.63 -4.78 -3.17
N PHE A 56 -1.66 -4.91 -2.30
CA PHE A 56 -0.57 -5.87 -2.45
C PHE A 56 -0.56 -6.81 -1.25
N SER A 57 -0.22 -8.07 -1.49
CA SER A 57 -0.05 -9.03 -0.41
C SER A 57 1.06 -9.99 -0.76
N GLU A 58 2.08 -10.00 0.07
CA GLU A 58 3.22 -10.90 -0.12
C GLU A 58 2.78 -12.36 -0.09
N ARG A 59 1.82 -12.66 0.77
CA ARG A 59 1.38 -14.03 0.96
C ARG A 59 0.57 -14.58 -0.21
N LEU A 60 -0.01 -13.69 -1.01
CA LEU A 60 -0.82 -14.09 -2.15
C LEU A 60 -0.02 -14.17 -3.44
N ARG A 61 1.25 -13.84 -3.38
CA ARG A 61 2.10 -13.85 -4.55
C ARG A 61 2.37 -15.29 -4.98
N PRO A 62 2.18 -15.62 -6.26
CA PRO A 62 2.49 -16.96 -6.73
C PRO A 62 3.99 -17.20 -6.68
N LEU A 63 4.34 -18.43 -6.45
CA LEU A 63 5.75 -18.83 -6.42
C LEU A 63 6.21 -19.27 -7.79
#